data_95972f9b9599e432d5ff468c6ed8ff41
#
_entry.id   95972f9b9599e432d5ff468c6ed8ff41
#
_cell.length_a   1.000
_cell.length_b   1.000
_cell.length_c   1.000
_cell.angle_alpha   90.00
_cell.angle_beta   90.00
_cell.angle_gamma   90.00
#
_symmetry.space_group_name_H-M   'P 1'
#
loop_
_entity.id
_entity.type
_entity.pdbx_description
1 polymer ?
#
loop_
_entity_poly.entity_id
_entity_poly.type
_entity_poly.pdbx_seq_one_letter_code
_entity_poly.pdbx_strand_id
1 'polypeptide(L)'
;MKHCIIMTAYKDVGLINKIIESAPDNFDFYIHLDKKCQITPSDISPRANVFKKYKIFWGSIEHLKAFLFLLSKAYGANRQYDFYHLITGQDYICCPLSRIDDLLKLHTSYLDCFDLPQSHWWMGGLHILQYRTLASFDDVRKPYMKVLDKSYQFFQQMFHLTRKLPSYKLYGGSVYCSLSEQAVKVTTQHPYGHE
;
A
#
# COMPACT_ATOMS: atom_id res chain seq x y z
N MET A 1 15.14 -12.50 13.17
CA MET A 1 14.88 -12.11 11.78
C MET A 1 15.12 -10.61 11.62
N LYS A 2 15.31 -10.11 10.38
CA LYS A 2 15.37 -8.66 10.07
C LYS A 2 14.07 -8.22 9.41
N HIS A 3 13.51 -7.12 9.86
CA HIS A 3 12.20 -6.64 9.44
C HIS A 3 12.28 -5.25 8.84
N CYS A 4 11.46 -5.00 7.82
CA CYS A 4 11.26 -3.69 7.23
C CYS A 4 9.78 -3.31 7.33
N ILE A 5 9.48 -2.22 8.01
CA ILE A 5 8.13 -1.63 8.04
C ILE A 5 7.98 -0.66 6.88
N ILE A 6 7.04 -0.94 6.01
CA ILE A 6 6.64 -0.11 4.88
C ILE A 6 5.34 0.60 5.25
N MET A 7 5.39 1.89 5.51
CA MET A 7 4.26 2.63 6.09
C MET A 7 3.85 3.82 5.22
N THR A 8 2.56 3.97 4.96
CA THR A 8 2.00 5.22 4.42
C THR A 8 1.28 6.00 5.52
N ALA A 9 1.53 7.31 5.63
CA ALA A 9 0.99 8.14 6.71
C ALA A 9 0.62 9.55 6.24
N TYR A 10 -0.30 10.21 6.99
CA TYR A 10 -0.71 11.60 6.73
C TYR A 10 -1.10 12.37 8.00
N LYS A 11 -1.15 11.71 9.16
CA LYS A 11 -1.49 12.29 10.46
C LYS A 11 -0.89 11.42 11.58
N ASP A 12 -1.11 11.83 12.84
CA ASP A 12 -0.76 11.08 14.05
C ASP A 12 0.75 10.82 14.23
N VAL A 13 1.56 11.88 14.12
CA VAL A 13 3.02 11.84 14.33
C VAL A 13 3.39 11.12 15.63
N GLY A 14 2.64 11.38 16.72
CA GLY A 14 2.88 10.74 18.01
C GLY A 14 2.76 9.22 17.97
N LEU A 15 1.74 8.69 17.28
CA LEU A 15 1.56 7.25 17.08
C LEU A 15 2.69 6.66 16.24
N ILE A 16 3.04 7.32 15.13
CA ILE A 16 4.11 6.88 14.23
C ILE A 16 5.43 6.78 15.00
N ASN A 17 5.82 7.84 15.72
CA ASN A 17 7.06 7.87 16.48
C ASN A 17 7.06 6.83 17.61
N LYS A 18 5.92 6.63 18.30
CA LYS A 18 5.78 5.61 19.32
C LYS A 18 6.02 4.18 18.75
N ILE A 19 5.51 3.89 17.55
CA ILE A 19 5.76 2.61 16.87
C ILE A 19 7.26 2.44 16.59
N ILE A 20 7.90 3.47 16.03
CA ILE A 20 9.33 3.43 15.68
C ILE A 20 10.20 3.24 16.92
N GLU A 21 9.92 3.98 18.00
CA GLU A 21 10.70 3.97 19.23
C GLU A 21 10.52 2.67 20.03
N SER A 22 9.33 2.05 19.95
CA SER A 22 9.07 0.77 20.62
C SER A 22 9.66 -0.45 19.89
N ALA A 23 10.13 -0.26 18.65
CA ALA A 23 10.65 -1.35 17.85
C ALA A 23 12.11 -1.69 18.22
N PRO A 24 12.46 -2.99 18.28
CA PRO A 24 13.84 -3.45 18.42
C PRO A 24 14.74 -3.01 17.26
N ASP A 25 16.06 -3.15 17.42
CA ASP A 25 17.06 -2.69 16.45
C ASP A 25 17.07 -3.49 15.13
N ASN A 26 16.43 -4.65 15.10
CA ASN A 26 16.27 -5.45 13.90
C ASN A 26 15.11 -4.99 12.99
N PHE A 27 14.47 -3.84 13.32
CA PHE A 27 13.43 -3.20 12.53
C PHE A 27 13.94 -1.91 11.90
N ASP A 28 13.79 -1.80 10.57
CA ASP A 28 13.96 -0.57 9.83
C ASP A 28 12.61 -0.05 9.32
N PHE A 29 12.50 1.27 9.14
CA PHE A 29 11.26 1.94 8.76
C PHE A 29 11.46 2.72 7.46
N TYR A 30 10.55 2.50 6.51
CA TYR A 30 10.41 3.27 5.28
C TYR A 30 9.00 3.87 5.25
N ILE A 31 8.91 5.17 5.35
CA ILE A 31 7.64 5.87 5.55
C ILE A 31 7.39 6.84 4.41
N HIS A 32 6.22 6.74 3.78
CA HIS A 32 5.74 7.74 2.83
C HIS A 32 4.71 8.65 3.52
N LEU A 33 5.05 9.92 3.66
CA LEU A 33 4.10 10.95 4.06
C LEU A 33 3.29 11.43 2.85
N ASP A 34 1.96 11.50 2.99
CA ASP A 34 1.11 12.08 1.93
C ASP A 34 1.58 13.52 1.64
N LYS A 35 1.85 13.82 0.37
CA LYS A 35 2.32 15.14 -0.05
C LYS A 35 1.37 16.29 0.34
N LYS A 36 0.09 15.98 0.61
CA LYS A 36 -0.92 16.96 1.05
C LYS A 36 -0.86 17.26 2.55
N CYS A 37 -0.30 16.38 3.38
CA CYS A 37 -0.26 16.60 4.82
C CYS A 37 0.76 17.68 5.20
N GLN A 38 0.58 18.27 6.37
CA GLN A 38 1.49 19.29 6.90
C GLN A 38 2.73 18.71 7.59
N ILE A 39 2.70 17.39 7.89
CA ILE A 39 3.82 16.68 8.52
C ILE A 39 5.03 16.73 7.61
N THR A 40 6.18 17.02 8.20
CA THR A 40 7.47 17.05 7.51
C THR A 40 8.34 15.85 7.91
N PRO A 41 9.35 15.47 7.12
CA PRO A 41 10.27 14.43 7.53
C PRO A 41 10.95 14.65 8.88
N SER A 42 11.18 15.91 9.28
CA SER A 42 11.77 16.27 10.57
C SER A 42 10.87 16.02 11.79
N ASP A 43 9.57 15.83 11.58
CA ASP A 43 8.63 15.50 12.65
C ASP A 43 8.67 14.00 13.01
N ILE A 44 9.29 13.19 12.16
CA ILE A 44 9.39 11.73 12.32
C ILE A 44 10.77 11.36 12.88
N SER A 45 10.80 10.36 13.74
CA SER A 45 12.04 9.84 14.35
C SER A 45 13.14 9.59 13.30
N PRO A 46 14.40 9.98 13.58
CA PRO A 46 15.52 9.80 12.67
C PRO A 46 15.87 8.32 12.39
N ARG A 47 15.28 7.38 13.12
CA ARG A 47 15.38 5.93 12.82
C ARG A 47 14.65 5.55 11.53
N ALA A 48 13.79 6.42 10.97
CA ALA A 48 13.00 6.12 9.78
C ALA A 48 13.55 6.81 8.53
N ASN A 49 13.48 6.11 7.39
CA ASN A 49 13.69 6.67 6.07
C ASN A 49 12.36 7.28 5.58
N VAL A 50 12.26 8.60 5.52
CA VAL A 50 11.01 9.31 5.26
C VAL A 50 10.99 9.94 3.88
N PHE A 51 9.89 9.74 3.15
CA PHE A 51 9.67 10.23 1.79
C PHE A 51 8.33 10.96 1.69
N LYS A 52 8.22 11.96 0.80
CA LYS A 52 7.00 12.76 0.58
C LYS A 52 6.80 13.04 -0.90
N LYS A 53 6.50 11.97 -1.68
CA LYS A 53 6.48 12.02 -3.16
C LYS A 53 5.08 12.18 -3.74
N TYR A 54 4.11 11.38 -3.27
CA TYR A 54 2.78 11.26 -3.88
C TYR A 54 1.71 12.01 -3.08
N LYS A 55 0.70 12.55 -3.81
CA LYS A 55 -0.57 13.01 -3.22
C LYS A 55 -1.53 11.82 -3.24
N ILE A 56 -1.94 11.34 -2.08
CA ILE A 56 -2.78 10.14 -1.98
C ILE A 56 -4.21 10.56 -1.67
N PHE A 57 -5.13 10.27 -2.60
CA PHE A 57 -6.56 10.36 -2.37
C PHE A 57 -7.13 8.97 -2.09
N TRP A 58 -8.29 8.92 -1.45
CA TRP A 58 -8.91 7.64 -1.15
C TRP A 58 -9.31 6.90 -2.44
N GLY A 59 -8.89 5.63 -2.55
CA GLY A 59 -9.13 4.80 -3.75
C GLY A 59 -8.26 5.13 -4.95
N SER A 60 -7.28 6.03 -4.81
CA SER A 60 -6.37 6.38 -5.89
C SER A 60 -5.22 5.38 -6.04
N ILE A 61 -4.72 5.25 -7.27
CA ILE A 61 -3.56 4.40 -7.60
C ILE A 61 -2.28 4.89 -6.91
N GLU A 62 -2.22 6.16 -6.51
CA GLU A 62 -1.05 6.75 -5.85
C GLU A 62 -0.75 6.08 -4.51
N HIS A 63 -1.74 5.49 -3.84
CA HIS A 63 -1.51 4.72 -2.62
C HIS A 63 -0.68 3.45 -2.92
N LEU A 64 -1.05 2.71 -3.96
CA LEU A 64 -0.26 1.56 -4.41
C LEU A 64 1.14 1.99 -4.88
N LYS A 65 1.23 3.08 -5.65
CA LYS A 65 2.53 3.64 -6.09
C LYS A 65 3.42 4.01 -4.91
N ALA A 66 2.86 4.53 -3.82
CA ALA A 66 3.61 4.84 -2.61
C ALA A 66 4.19 3.58 -1.96
N PHE A 67 3.41 2.51 -1.83
CA PHE A 67 3.90 1.23 -1.30
C PHE A 67 4.98 0.62 -2.19
N LEU A 68 4.76 0.54 -3.50
CA LEU A 68 5.75 -0.01 -4.45
C LEU A 68 7.05 0.82 -4.44
N PHE A 69 6.94 2.14 -4.37
CA PHE A 69 8.09 3.03 -4.23
C PHE A 69 8.88 2.76 -2.96
N LEU A 70 8.22 2.63 -1.81
CA LEU A 70 8.88 2.29 -0.55
C LEU A 70 9.53 0.91 -0.58
N LEU A 71 8.83 -0.10 -1.13
CA LEU A 71 9.38 -1.44 -1.31
C LEU A 71 10.64 -1.42 -2.17
N SER A 72 10.63 -0.69 -3.29
CA SER A 72 11.81 -0.57 -4.16
C SER A 72 12.97 0.15 -3.46
N LYS A 73 12.70 1.16 -2.63
CA LYS A 73 13.74 1.84 -1.83
C LYS A 73 14.33 0.94 -0.76
N ALA A 74 13.48 0.20 -0.05
CA ALA A 74 13.92 -0.74 0.99
C ALA A 74 14.70 -1.92 0.40
N TYR A 75 14.21 -2.49 -0.71
CA TYR A 75 14.89 -3.60 -1.40
C TYR A 75 16.20 -3.19 -2.06
N GLY A 76 16.30 -1.98 -2.61
CA GLY A 76 17.52 -1.44 -3.20
C GLY A 76 18.55 -0.89 -2.19
N ALA A 77 18.21 -0.82 -0.90
CA ALA A 77 19.16 -0.50 0.15
C ALA A 77 20.11 -1.70 0.37
N ASN A 78 21.37 -1.43 0.73
CA ASN A 78 22.36 -2.49 1.02
C ASN A 78 22.07 -3.26 2.32
N ARG A 79 20.79 -3.49 2.62
CA ARG A 79 20.30 -4.26 3.76
C ARG A 79 19.33 -5.33 3.26
N GLN A 80 19.54 -6.55 3.71
CA GLN A 80 18.60 -7.65 3.45
C GLN A 80 17.64 -7.77 4.61
N TYR A 81 16.36 -7.89 4.30
CA TYR A 81 15.28 -8.11 5.26
C TYR A 81 14.62 -9.45 4.98
N ASP A 82 14.31 -10.18 6.03
CA ASP A 82 13.56 -11.44 5.93
C ASP A 82 12.08 -11.16 5.62
N PHE A 83 11.56 -10.04 6.15
CA PHE A 83 10.16 -9.63 5.97
C PHE A 83 10.02 -8.13 5.73
N TYR A 84 9.01 -7.80 4.90
CA TYR A 84 8.53 -6.46 4.64
C TYR A 84 7.06 -6.38 5.05
N HIS A 85 6.73 -5.56 6.05
CA HIS A 85 5.38 -5.41 6.59
C HIS A 85 4.75 -4.13 6.08
N LEU A 86 3.64 -4.26 5.33
CA LEU A 86 2.90 -3.13 4.79
C LEU A 86 1.80 -2.74 5.78
N ILE A 87 1.91 -1.53 6.33
CA ILE A 87 0.96 -0.96 7.28
C ILE A 87 0.66 0.51 6.95
N THR A 88 -0.31 1.11 7.64
CA THR A 88 -0.57 2.54 7.58
C THR A 88 -0.22 3.23 8.90
N GLY A 89 0.02 4.53 8.88
CA GLY A 89 0.30 5.32 10.08
C GLY A 89 -0.91 5.53 11.01
N GLN A 90 -2.00 4.79 10.80
CA GLN A 90 -3.19 4.77 11.65
C GLN A 90 -3.40 3.42 12.34
N ASP A 91 -2.53 2.46 12.05
CA ASP A 91 -2.59 1.14 12.63
C ASP A 91 -1.93 1.13 14.00
N TYR A 92 -2.45 0.30 14.89
CA TYR A 92 -1.85 0.06 16.20
C TYR A 92 -1.29 -1.36 16.25
N ILE A 93 -0.08 -1.49 16.78
CA ILE A 93 0.56 -2.81 16.94
C ILE A 93 0.04 -3.43 18.23
N CYS A 94 -0.74 -4.51 18.08
CA CYS A 94 -1.43 -5.18 19.18
C CYS A 94 -0.52 -6.08 20.05
N CYS A 95 0.68 -6.41 19.56
CA CYS A 95 1.65 -7.21 20.32
C CYS A 95 3.04 -6.58 20.27
N PRO A 96 3.90 -6.85 21.25
CA PRO A 96 5.28 -6.38 21.18
C PRO A 96 5.98 -6.85 19.92
N LEU A 97 6.63 -5.93 19.18
CA LEU A 97 7.38 -6.26 17.96
C LEU A 97 8.51 -7.27 18.20
N SER A 98 9.04 -7.34 19.42
CA SER A 98 10.02 -8.36 19.83
C SER A 98 9.51 -9.80 19.75
N ARG A 99 8.19 -10.01 19.69
CA ARG A 99 7.57 -11.33 19.58
C ARG A 99 7.13 -11.70 18.16
N ILE A 100 7.35 -10.83 17.20
CA ILE A 100 6.85 -11.08 15.83
C ILE A 100 7.54 -12.30 15.21
N ASP A 101 8.79 -12.56 15.56
CA ASP A 101 9.56 -13.72 15.10
C ASP A 101 8.91 -15.06 15.50
N ASP A 102 8.17 -15.10 16.62
CA ASP A 102 7.47 -16.30 17.08
C ASP A 102 6.26 -16.65 16.19
N LEU A 103 5.74 -15.65 15.45
CA LEU A 103 4.53 -15.77 14.64
C LEU A 103 4.85 -16.02 13.16
N LEU A 104 6.06 -15.76 12.72
CA LEU A 104 6.45 -15.79 11.30
C LEU A 104 7.32 -17.00 10.99
N LYS A 105 7.13 -17.55 9.80
CA LYS A 105 7.98 -18.60 9.22
C LYS A 105 8.77 -18.02 8.06
N LEU A 106 10.10 -18.17 8.08
CA LEU A 106 10.99 -17.73 6.98
C LEU A 106 10.46 -18.21 5.61
N HIS A 107 10.63 -17.39 4.62
CA HIS A 107 10.21 -17.63 3.22
C HIS A 107 8.69 -17.76 3.00
N THR A 108 7.87 -17.47 4.03
CA THR A 108 6.41 -17.48 3.92
C THR A 108 5.88 -16.05 3.91
N SER A 109 5.03 -15.71 2.96
CA SER A 109 4.32 -14.42 2.93
C SER A 109 2.92 -14.57 3.53
N TYR A 110 2.50 -13.57 4.29
CA TYR A 110 1.20 -13.50 4.95
C TYR A 110 0.39 -12.36 4.33
N LEU A 111 -0.65 -12.69 3.63
CA LEU A 111 -1.53 -11.72 2.97
C LEU A 111 -2.95 -12.27 2.92
N ASP A 112 -3.92 -11.36 2.98
CA ASP A 112 -5.31 -11.69 2.68
C ASP A 112 -5.45 -11.89 1.17
N CYS A 113 -6.08 -13.01 0.76
CA CYS A 113 -6.20 -13.37 -0.64
C CYS A 113 -7.50 -14.11 -0.90
N PHE A 114 -8.32 -13.59 -1.82
CA PHE A 114 -9.57 -14.23 -2.25
C PHE A 114 -9.73 -14.17 -3.76
N ASP A 115 -10.44 -15.14 -4.30
CA ASP A 115 -10.70 -15.24 -5.75
C ASP A 115 -11.60 -14.11 -6.25
N LEU A 116 -11.32 -13.58 -7.43
CA LEU A 116 -12.22 -12.73 -8.19
C LEU A 116 -12.76 -13.47 -9.42
N PRO A 117 -14.01 -13.23 -9.82
CA PRO A 117 -15.01 -12.31 -9.26
C PRO A 117 -15.71 -12.82 -7.98
N GLN A 118 -16.13 -11.91 -7.10
CA GLN A 118 -16.94 -12.20 -5.92
C GLN A 118 -18.43 -12.04 -6.25
N SER A 119 -19.26 -13.05 -5.94
CA SER A 119 -20.67 -13.09 -6.32
C SER A 119 -21.53 -11.97 -5.73
N HIS A 120 -21.17 -11.48 -4.53
CA HIS A 120 -21.89 -10.44 -3.82
C HIS A 120 -21.41 -9.00 -4.11
N TRP A 121 -20.37 -8.85 -4.94
CA TRP A 121 -19.85 -7.54 -5.31
C TRP A 121 -20.40 -7.11 -6.67
N TRP A 122 -20.63 -5.80 -6.83
CA TRP A 122 -21.01 -5.24 -8.13
C TRP A 122 -19.99 -5.62 -9.21
N MET A 123 -20.47 -6.21 -10.29
CA MET A 123 -19.64 -6.80 -11.36
C MET A 123 -18.53 -7.72 -10.83
N GLY A 124 -18.77 -8.40 -9.71
CA GLY A 124 -17.77 -9.27 -9.10
C GLY A 124 -16.52 -8.57 -8.55
N GLY A 125 -16.53 -7.23 -8.44
CA GLY A 125 -15.35 -6.42 -8.11
C GLY A 125 -14.47 -6.07 -9.30
N LEU A 126 -14.70 -6.64 -10.49
CA LEU A 126 -13.87 -6.44 -11.68
C LEU A 126 -13.97 -5.03 -12.26
N HIS A 127 -15.04 -4.29 -11.93
CA HIS A 127 -15.22 -2.90 -12.37
C HIS A 127 -14.05 -1.99 -11.99
N ILE A 128 -13.37 -2.26 -10.87
CA ILE A 128 -12.20 -1.50 -10.41
C ILE A 128 -11.05 -1.58 -11.44
N LEU A 129 -10.93 -2.70 -12.14
CA LEU A 129 -9.91 -2.92 -13.16
C LEU A 129 -10.36 -2.44 -14.54
N GLN A 130 -11.66 -2.56 -14.84
CA GLN A 130 -12.21 -2.24 -16.16
C GLN A 130 -12.41 -0.75 -16.38
N TYR A 131 -12.87 -0.02 -15.36
CA TYR A 131 -13.13 1.42 -15.49
C TYR A 131 -11.96 2.26 -14.99
N ARG A 132 -11.74 3.39 -15.65
CA ARG A 132 -10.87 4.44 -15.14
C ARG A 132 -11.67 5.27 -14.14
N THR A 133 -11.03 5.69 -13.07
CA THR A 133 -11.62 6.52 -12.02
C THR A 133 -10.96 7.90 -11.97
N LEU A 134 -11.68 8.87 -11.44
CA LEU A 134 -11.17 10.22 -11.17
C LEU A 134 -10.50 10.32 -9.78
N ALA A 135 -10.29 9.21 -9.08
CA ALA A 135 -9.74 9.20 -7.72
C ALA A 135 -8.33 9.79 -7.60
N SER A 136 -7.56 9.85 -8.69
CA SER A 136 -6.25 10.51 -8.70
C SER A 136 -6.30 12.04 -8.70
N PHE A 137 -7.46 12.62 -8.98
CA PHE A 137 -7.64 14.08 -9.00
C PHE A 137 -8.14 14.63 -7.66
N ASP A 138 -9.11 13.92 -7.04
CA ASP A 138 -9.63 14.29 -5.72
C ASP A 138 -10.31 13.07 -5.05
N ASP A 139 -10.70 13.23 -3.78
CA ASP A 139 -11.34 12.19 -2.99
C ASP A 139 -12.75 11.86 -3.54
N VAL A 140 -12.91 10.66 -4.09
CA VAL A 140 -14.18 10.19 -4.67
C VAL A 140 -15.30 9.99 -3.63
N ARG A 141 -15.03 10.13 -2.33
CA ARG A 141 -16.05 10.14 -1.28
C ARG A 141 -16.80 11.47 -1.19
N LYS A 142 -16.22 12.56 -1.71
CA LYS A 142 -16.91 13.86 -1.79
C LYS A 142 -18.13 13.76 -2.71
N PRO A 143 -19.29 14.34 -2.33
CA PRO A 143 -20.54 14.18 -3.09
C PRO A 143 -20.41 14.52 -4.58
N TYR A 144 -19.78 15.64 -4.91
CA TYR A 144 -19.61 16.07 -6.29
C TYR A 144 -18.67 15.13 -7.08
N MET A 145 -17.58 14.68 -6.45
CA MET A 145 -16.65 13.73 -7.08
C MET A 145 -17.31 12.37 -7.32
N LYS A 146 -18.16 11.93 -6.41
CA LYS A 146 -18.94 10.70 -6.56
C LYS A 146 -19.86 10.75 -7.79
N VAL A 147 -20.49 11.89 -8.02
CA VAL A 147 -21.36 12.10 -9.21
C VAL A 147 -20.48 12.12 -10.48
N LEU A 148 -19.41 12.90 -10.48
CA LEU A 148 -18.51 13.02 -11.63
C LEU A 148 -17.88 11.67 -11.99
N ASP A 149 -17.39 10.92 -11.02
CA ASP A 149 -16.75 9.61 -11.25
C ASP A 149 -17.77 8.58 -11.80
N LYS A 150 -19.00 8.55 -11.26
CA LYS A 150 -20.07 7.70 -11.80
C LYS A 150 -20.47 8.09 -13.22
N SER A 151 -20.60 9.38 -13.51
CA SER A 151 -20.90 9.88 -14.85
C SER A 151 -19.77 9.51 -15.83
N TYR A 152 -18.52 9.62 -15.41
CA TYR A 152 -17.38 9.22 -16.19
C TYR A 152 -17.34 7.71 -16.47
N GLN A 153 -17.68 6.88 -15.48
CA GLN A 153 -17.80 5.43 -15.67
C GLN A 153 -18.95 5.08 -16.63
N PHE A 154 -20.10 5.73 -16.50
CA PHE A 154 -21.23 5.56 -17.43
C PHE A 154 -20.86 5.93 -18.86
N PHE A 155 -20.15 7.05 -19.05
CA PHE A 155 -19.61 7.44 -20.37
C PHE A 155 -18.67 6.38 -20.95
N GLN A 156 -17.75 5.84 -20.13
CA GLN A 156 -16.85 4.76 -20.56
C GLN A 156 -17.63 3.52 -21.02
N GLN A 157 -18.72 3.18 -20.31
CA GLN A 157 -19.58 2.06 -20.67
C GLN A 157 -20.30 2.31 -21.99
N MET A 158 -20.89 3.48 -22.17
CA MET A 158 -21.64 3.85 -23.36
C MET A 158 -20.78 3.85 -24.63
N PHE A 159 -19.54 4.29 -24.52
CA PHE A 159 -18.58 4.36 -25.64
C PHE A 159 -17.62 3.17 -25.72
N HIS A 160 -17.85 2.11 -24.95
CA HIS A 160 -16.99 0.90 -24.92
C HIS A 160 -15.50 1.20 -24.64
N LEU A 161 -15.21 2.22 -23.83
CA LEU A 161 -13.85 2.66 -23.46
C LEU A 161 -13.28 1.93 -22.24
N THR A 162 -13.84 0.78 -21.91
CA THR A 162 -13.38 -0.05 -20.79
C THR A 162 -12.07 -0.77 -21.11
N ARG A 163 -11.27 -1.00 -20.08
CA ARG A 163 -10.05 -1.79 -20.21
C ARG A 163 -10.39 -3.28 -20.36
N LYS A 164 -9.63 -3.98 -21.20
CA LYS A 164 -9.70 -5.44 -21.25
C LYS A 164 -9.13 -6.02 -19.95
N LEU A 165 -9.85 -7.00 -19.40
CA LEU A 165 -9.33 -7.76 -18.27
C LEU A 165 -8.18 -8.65 -18.72
N PRO A 166 -7.17 -8.87 -17.85
CA PRO A 166 -6.12 -9.85 -18.13
C PRO A 166 -6.70 -11.26 -18.28
N SER A 167 -6.02 -12.10 -19.04
CA SER A 167 -6.43 -13.50 -19.26
C SER A 167 -6.08 -14.44 -18.10
N TYR A 168 -5.24 -14.01 -17.16
CA TYR A 168 -4.86 -14.79 -15.98
C TYR A 168 -5.88 -14.60 -14.84
N LYS A 169 -5.87 -15.56 -13.91
CA LYS A 169 -6.74 -15.53 -12.72
C LYS A 169 -6.43 -14.32 -11.86
N LEU A 170 -7.48 -13.61 -11.46
CA LEU A 170 -7.37 -12.42 -10.63
C LEU A 170 -7.71 -12.75 -9.17
N TYR A 171 -7.03 -12.07 -8.28
CA TYR A 171 -7.22 -12.16 -6.83
C TYR A 171 -7.43 -10.77 -6.25
N GLY A 172 -8.26 -10.69 -5.21
CA GLY A 172 -8.38 -9.54 -4.36
C GLY A 172 -7.72 -9.78 -3.01
N GLY A 173 -7.47 -8.72 -2.26
CA GLY A 173 -6.89 -8.84 -0.92
C GLY A 173 -6.80 -7.49 -0.23
N SER A 174 -6.36 -7.51 1.02
CA SER A 174 -6.04 -6.31 1.79
C SER A 174 -4.68 -5.74 1.38
N VAL A 175 -4.47 -4.46 1.66
CA VAL A 175 -3.15 -3.82 1.55
C VAL A 175 -2.20 -4.25 2.67
N TYR A 176 -2.76 -4.75 3.78
CA TYR A 176 -1.99 -5.21 4.94
C TYR A 176 -1.41 -6.59 4.66
N CYS A 177 -0.10 -6.68 4.68
CA CYS A 177 0.57 -7.95 4.45
C CYS A 177 1.98 -7.95 5.04
N SER A 178 2.50 -9.15 5.24
CA SER A 178 3.90 -9.39 5.57
C SER A 178 4.51 -10.23 4.46
N LEU A 179 5.33 -9.61 3.62
CA LEU A 179 5.93 -10.24 2.46
C LEU A 179 7.33 -10.74 2.78
N SER A 180 7.64 -11.96 2.38
CA SER A 180 9.02 -12.47 2.41
C SER A 180 9.89 -11.74 1.39
N GLU A 181 11.21 -11.75 1.57
CA GLU A 181 12.18 -11.19 0.61
C GLU A 181 11.92 -11.67 -0.81
N GLN A 182 11.64 -12.97 -0.97
CA GLN A 182 11.39 -13.56 -2.29
C GLN A 182 10.16 -12.95 -2.98
N ALA A 183 9.08 -12.71 -2.23
CA ALA A 183 7.88 -12.07 -2.78
C ALA A 183 8.16 -10.62 -3.19
N VAL A 184 8.90 -9.86 -2.37
CA VAL A 184 9.30 -8.49 -2.68
C VAL A 184 10.19 -8.44 -3.92
N LYS A 185 11.14 -9.37 -4.06
CA LYS A 185 11.99 -9.49 -5.25
C LYS A 185 11.15 -9.62 -6.53
N VAL A 186 10.17 -10.52 -6.53
CA VAL A 186 9.26 -10.69 -7.68
C VAL A 186 8.45 -9.42 -7.94
N THR A 187 7.90 -8.80 -6.88
CA THR A 187 7.07 -7.60 -7.00
C THR A 187 7.86 -6.40 -7.55
N THR A 188 9.10 -6.21 -7.10
CA THR A 188 9.93 -5.06 -7.51
C THR A 188 10.58 -5.25 -8.89
N GLN A 189 10.75 -6.48 -9.35
CA GLN A 189 11.29 -6.79 -10.68
C GLN A 189 10.22 -6.84 -11.76
N HIS A 190 8.94 -6.82 -11.40
CA HIS A 190 7.85 -6.79 -12.36
C HIS A 190 7.81 -5.45 -13.10
N PRO A 191 7.56 -5.42 -14.43
CA PRO A 191 7.59 -4.19 -15.25
C PRO A 191 6.73 -3.04 -14.71
N TYR A 192 5.65 -3.34 -13.98
CA TYR A 192 4.80 -2.34 -13.33
C TYR A 192 5.31 -1.84 -11.96
N GLY A 193 6.43 -2.37 -11.47
CA GLY A 193 7.05 -1.94 -10.20
C GLY A 193 7.93 -0.69 -10.33
N HIS A 194 8.17 -0.20 -11.53
CA HIS A 194 9.08 0.91 -11.82
C HIS A 194 8.42 2.19 -12.35
N GLU A 195 7.10 2.23 -12.57
CA GLU A 195 6.33 3.42 -12.95
C GLU A 195 5.67 4.05 -11.71
#